data_7e173c1fbd7e7191c20095d978ebd3f1
#
_entry.id   7e173c1fbd7e7191c20095d978ebd3f1
#
_cell.length_a   1.000
_cell.length_b   1.000
_cell.length_c   1.000
_cell.angle_alpha   90.00
_cell.angle_beta   90.00
_cell.angle_gamma   90.00
#
_symmetry.space_group_name_H-M   'P 1'
#
loop_
_entity.id
_entity.type
_entity.pdbx_description
1 polymer ?
#
loop_
_entity_poly.entity_id
_entity_poly.type
_entity_poly.pdbx_seq_one_letter_code
_entity_poly.pdbx_strand_id
1 'polypeptide(L)'
;MPGFFMIVTPQSMHFAETLALQSGASIRDYSLAYETYGTLNAAKSNAVLICHALNASHHVAGTYEGQEKSEGWWDTMIGPGKPVDTDRFFVIGVNNLGSCFGSTGPMHVNPDTGKVYGADFPVMTVEDWVDAQARLLDRLGIDTLAAVMGGSLGGMQALSWTLQYPDRVRHAVVVASAPNLTAENIAFNEVARRAIVTDPDFRGGHFYEHGVVPKRGLRIARMIGHITYLSDDVMNEKFGRQLREGIGLRAAAGPGSAGSRSVGEYLYTTQDIEFQIESYLRYQGDKFSEYFDANTYLLITRALDYFDPARRYDGNLTKALAPATARFLLVSFLTDWRFAPKRSREIVKALLENRRDVSYAEIDAPHGHDAFLLEDARYLGVVQSYFERVALEVSAHEQHEPPPGPAPARLEEGSKT
;
A
#
# COMPACT_ATOMS: atom_id res chain seq x y z
N MET A 1 -5.85 -20.58 23.22
CA MET A 1 -4.38 -20.64 23.24
C MET A 1 -3.90 -19.21 23.07
N PRO A 2 -2.89 -18.71 23.80
CA PRO A 2 -2.33 -17.40 23.47
C PRO A 2 -1.77 -17.51 22.07
N GLY A 3 -2.22 -16.65 21.16
CA GLY A 3 -1.74 -16.62 19.79
C GLY A 3 -0.24 -16.35 19.81
N PHE A 4 0.53 -17.17 19.11
CA PHE A 4 1.93 -16.87 18.84
C PHE A 4 1.95 -15.67 17.89
N PHE A 5 2.21 -14.49 18.42
CA PHE A 5 2.47 -13.30 17.60
C PHE A 5 3.81 -13.49 16.90
N MET A 6 3.81 -13.33 15.60
CA MET A 6 5.05 -13.30 14.82
C MET A 6 5.77 -11.99 15.15
N ILE A 7 6.91 -12.08 15.83
CA ILE A 7 7.74 -10.90 16.14
C ILE A 7 8.62 -10.60 14.92
N VAL A 8 8.60 -9.37 14.49
CA VAL A 8 9.37 -8.91 13.32
C VAL A 8 10.30 -7.76 13.69
N THR A 9 11.36 -7.59 12.90
CA THR A 9 12.35 -6.53 13.09
C THR A 9 12.48 -5.72 11.81
N PRO A 10 12.25 -4.39 11.86
CA PRO A 10 12.48 -3.52 10.71
C PRO A 10 13.95 -3.55 10.27
N GLN A 11 14.16 -3.53 8.96
CA GLN A 11 15.46 -3.51 8.34
C GLN A 11 15.57 -2.29 7.41
N SER A 12 16.81 -1.88 7.12
CA SER A 12 17.07 -0.81 6.17
C SER A 12 18.21 -1.20 5.24
N MET A 13 18.04 -0.93 3.95
CA MET A 13 19.08 -1.12 2.94
C MET A 13 19.44 0.23 2.34
N HIS A 14 20.74 0.58 2.44
CA HIS A 14 21.27 1.82 1.87
C HIS A 14 21.80 1.61 0.46
N PHE A 15 21.56 2.58 -0.42
CA PHE A 15 22.00 2.65 -1.80
C PHE A 15 22.75 3.95 -2.04
N ALA A 16 24.05 3.86 -2.28
CA ALA A 16 24.87 5.00 -2.68
C ALA A 16 24.68 5.39 -4.15
N GLU A 17 24.28 4.40 -4.97
CA GLU A 17 24.12 4.55 -6.41
C GLU A 17 22.90 5.41 -6.77
N THR A 18 23.04 6.19 -7.82
CA THR A 18 21.96 7.03 -8.36
C THR A 18 20.85 6.17 -8.95
N LEU A 19 19.61 6.47 -8.58
CA LEU A 19 18.39 6.00 -9.24
C LEU A 19 17.88 7.12 -10.16
N ALA A 20 17.86 6.86 -11.46
CA ALA A 20 17.19 7.73 -12.43
C ALA A 20 15.68 7.54 -12.34
N LEU A 21 14.93 8.62 -12.41
CA LEU A 21 13.47 8.63 -12.24
C LEU A 21 12.75 8.92 -13.56
N GLN A 22 11.52 8.46 -13.67
CA GLN A 22 10.66 8.68 -14.84
C GLN A 22 10.41 10.18 -15.11
N SER A 23 10.49 11.01 -14.07
CA SER A 23 10.38 12.48 -14.18
C SER A 23 11.58 13.14 -14.85
N GLY A 24 12.67 12.41 -15.11
CA GLY A 24 13.94 12.96 -15.59
C GLY A 24 14.85 13.46 -14.47
N ALA A 25 14.38 13.49 -13.22
CA ALA A 25 15.20 13.74 -12.05
C ALA A 25 15.97 12.46 -11.62
N SER A 26 16.74 12.56 -10.56
CA SER A 26 17.40 11.40 -9.95
C SER A 26 17.47 11.56 -8.44
N ILE A 27 17.67 10.46 -7.74
CA ILE A 27 17.96 10.43 -6.30
C ILE A 27 19.17 9.54 -6.06
N ARG A 28 20.04 9.93 -5.13
CA ARG A 28 21.20 9.17 -4.69
C ARG A 28 21.31 9.14 -3.17
N ASP A 29 22.16 8.28 -2.62
CA ASP A 29 22.32 8.15 -1.16
C ASP A 29 20.98 7.98 -0.45
N TYR A 30 20.20 7.00 -0.88
CA TYR A 30 18.87 6.74 -0.32
C TYR A 30 18.82 5.38 0.39
N SER A 31 17.86 5.22 1.26
CA SER A 31 17.60 3.97 1.96
C SER A 31 16.17 3.52 1.77
N LEU A 32 15.97 2.20 1.72
CA LEU A 32 14.66 1.56 1.75
C LEU A 32 14.48 0.82 3.07
N ALA A 33 13.41 1.12 3.77
CA ALA A 33 12.97 0.33 4.91
C ALA A 33 12.20 -0.91 4.40
N TYR A 34 12.47 -2.05 4.98
CA TYR A 34 11.83 -3.30 4.60
C TYR A 34 11.75 -4.28 5.78
N GLU A 35 10.91 -5.27 5.65
CA GLU A 35 10.79 -6.40 6.57
C GLU A 35 10.73 -7.70 5.79
N THR A 36 11.12 -8.79 6.45
CA THR A 36 11.07 -10.13 5.87
C THR A 36 10.41 -11.11 6.83
N TYR A 37 9.68 -12.06 6.27
CA TYR A 37 8.90 -13.04 7.01
C TYR A 37 9.12 -14.42 6.40
N GLY A 38 9.26 -15.44 7.25
CA GLY A 38 9.59 -16.79 6.78
C GLY A 38 11.06 -16.95 6.42
N THR A 39 11.37 -18.00 5.68
CA THR A 39 12.75 -18.39 5.34
C THR A 39 12.94 -18.51 3.83
N LEU A 40 13.96 -17.83 3.30
CA LEU A 40 14.36 -17.95 1.90
C LEU A 40 14.99 -19.34 1.68
N ASN A 41 14.45 -20.10 0.73
CA ASN A 41 14.99 -21.42 0.40
C ASN A 41 16.35 -21.33 -0.32
N ALA A 42 17.07 -22.43 -0.41
CA ALA A 42 18.43 -22.48 -1.00
C ALA A 42 18.43 -22.04 -2.47
N ALA A 43 17.39 -22.40 -3.22
CA ALA A 43 17.21 -22.01 -4.62
C ALA A 43 16.71 -20.55 -4.78
N LYS A 44 16.38 -19.86 -3.68
CA LYS A 44 15.80 -18.50 -3.67
C LYS A 44 14.56 -18.36 -4.55
N SER A 45 13.81 -19.44 -4.69
CA SER A 45 12.67 -19.56 -5.60
C SER A 45 11.31 -19.28 -4.94
N ASN A 46 11.26 -19.13 -3.58
CA ASN A 46 10.05 -18.96 -2.79
C ASN A 46 9.81 -17.52 -2.32
N ALA A 47 10.46 -16.54 -2.92
CA ALA A 47 10.31 -15.13 -2.52
C ALA A 47 8.99 -14.53 -3.02
N VAL A 48 8.25 -13.86 -2.13
CA VAL A 48 7.02 -13.14 -2.42
C VAL A 48 7.17 -11.68 -2.01
N LEU A 49 7.00 -10.75 -2.94
CA LEU A 49 7.06 -9.33 -2.68
C LEU A 49 5.65 -8.78 -2.44
N ILE A 50 5.46 -8.07 -1.33
CA ILE A 50 4.22 -7.37 -1.00
C ILE A 50 4.39 -5.87 -1.25
N CYS A 51 3.55 -5.34 -2.14
CA CYS A 51 3.50 -3.93 -2.48
C CYS A 51 2.39 -3.25 -1.68
N HIS A 52 2.74 -2.23 -0.89
CA HIS A 52 1.79 -1.60 0.03
C HIS A 52 0.88 -0.56 -0.64
N ALA A 53 -0.29 -0.34 -0.03
CA ALA A 53 -1.25 0.70 -0.40
C ALA A 53 -0.83 2.09 0.14
N LEU A 54 -1.60 3.14 -0.19
CA LEU A 54 -1.29 4.54 0.09
C LEU A 54 -0.88 4.83 1.55
N ASN A 55 -1.64 4.31 2.50
CA ASN A 55 -1.45 4.57 3.94
C ASN A 55 -0.68 3.47 4.67
N ALA A 56 -0.24 2.45 3.95
CA ALA A 56 0.46 1.31 4.49
C ALA A 56 1.99 1.47 4.35
N SER A 57 2.73 0.47 4.80
CA SER A 57 4.19 0.50 4.85
C SER A 57 4.78 -0.89 4.61
N HIS A 58 6.07 -1.04 4.87
CA HIS A 58 6.77 -2.31 4.89
C HIS A 58 6.29 -3.27 5.99
N HIS A 59 5.66 -2.75 7.05
CA HIS A 59 5.14 -3.56 8.16
C HIS A 59 3.84 -4.28 7.76
N VAL A 60 4.00 -5.41 7.10
CA VAL A 60 2.88 -6.11 6.45
C VAL A 60 2.16 -7.03 7.43
N ALA A 61 2.89 -7.71 8.30
CA ALA A 61 2.36 -8.71 9.22
C ALA A 61 3.16 -8.75 10.53
N GLY A 62 2.63 -9.46 11.54
CA GLY A 62 3.27 -9.63 12.83
C GLY A 62 3.24 -8.37 13.69
N THR A 63 4.03 -8.37 14.76
CA THR A 63 4.14 -7.27 15.73
C THR A 63 5.59 -6.99 16.07
N TYR A 64 5.88 -5.79 16.55
CA TYR A 64 7.20 -5.46 17.10
C TYR A 64 7.33 -5.93 18.55
N GLU A 65 8.55 -6.28 18.95
CA GLU A 65 8.83 -6.70 20.32
C GLU A 65 8.37 -5.66 21.35
N GLY A 66 7.57 -6.09 22.32
CA GLY A 66 7.03 -5.20 23.36
C GLY A 66 5.91 -4.24 22.88
N GLN A 67 5.42 -4.37 21.67
CA GLN A 67 4.39 -3.52 21.08
C GLN A 67 3.21 -4.35 20.53
N GLU A 68 2.42 -4.96 21.39
CA GLU A 68 1.31 -5.86 21.02
C GLU A 68 0.26 -5.23 20.08
N LYS A 69 0.17 -3.89 20.04
CA LYS A 69 -0.75 -3.14 19.17
C LYS A 69 -0.15 -2.70 17.84
N SER A 70 1.06 -3.15 17.53
CA SER A 70 1.76 -2.82 16.29
C SER A 70 1.50 -3.85 15.19
N GLU A 71 0.32 -4.45 15.13
CA GLU A 71 -0.02 -5.46 14.12
C GLU A 71 0.13 -4.92 12.70
N GLY A 72 0.77 -5.71 11.83
CA GLY A 72 0.98 -5.37 10.43
C GLY A 72 -0.34 -5.17 9.68
N TRP A 73 -0.35 -4.29 8.67
CA TRP A 73 -1.58 -3.86 8.00
C TRP A 73 -2.29 -4.95 7.19
N TRP A 74 -1.63 -6.07 6.90
CA TRP A 74 -2.21 -7.23 6.20
C TRP A 74 -1.99 -8.54 6.98
N ASP A 75 -1.94 -8.46 8.29
CA ASP A 75 -1.71 -9.61 9.15
C ASP A 75 -2.74 -10.74 8.96
N THR A 76 -3.97 -10.41 8.56
CA THR A 76 -5.00 -11.39 8.20
C THR A 76 -4.61 -12.25 6.98
N MET A 77 -3.78 -11.73 6.10
CA MET A 77 -3.39 -12.35 4.83
C MET A 77 -2.07 -13.12 4.93
N ILE A 78 -1.12 -12.65 5.76
CA ILE A 78 0.28 -13.08 5.74
C ILE A 78 0.70 -13.60 7.11
N GLY A 79 1.28 -14.79 7.15
CA GLY A 79 1.78 -15.42 8.38
C GLY A 79 1.76 -16.94 8.29
N PRO A 80 2.21 -17.63 9.34
CA PRO A 80 2.18 -19.09 9.39
C PRO A 80 0.75 -19.63 9.24
N GLY A 81 0.53 -20.50 8.24
CA GLY A 81 -0.77 -21.10 7.94
C GLY A 81 -1.83 -20.14 7.38
N LYS A 82 -1.49 -18.87 7.09
CA LYS A 82 -2.37 -17.87 6.46
C LYS A 82 -2.36 -18.00 4.93
N PRO A 83 -3.22 -17.27 4.19
CA PRO A 83 -3.27 -17.38 2.73
C PRO A 83 -1.92 -17.25 2.04
N VAL A 84 -1.06 -16.32 2.47
CA VAL A 84 0.35 -16.26 2.09
C VAL A 84 1.16 -16.82 3.26
N ASP A 85 1.39 -18.15 3.20
CA ASP A 85 1.94 -18.92 4.29
C ASP A 85 3.46 -18.71 4.41
N THR A 86 3.90 -18.09 5.50
CA THR A 86 5.32 -17.82 5.78
C THR A 86 6.12 -19.06 6.19
N ASP A 87 5.47 -20.20 6.45
CA ASP A 87 6.17 -21.49 6.61
C ASP A 87 6.67 -22.03 5.26
N ARG A 88 6.12 -21.54 4.15
CA ARG A 88 6.42 -21.95 2.77
C ARG A 88 7.10 -20.87 1.95
N PHE A 89 6.79 -19.60 2.21
CA PHE A 89 7.26 -18.46 1.44
C PHE A 89 8.15 -17.55 2.27
N PHE A 90 9.14 -16.97 1.60
CA PHE A 90 9.89 -15.84 2.11
C PHE A 90 9.22 -14.55 1.62
N VAL A 91 8.50 -13.91 2.51
CA VAL A 91 7.73 -12.71 2.18
C VAL A 91 8.55 -11.47 2.47
N ILE A 92 8.49 -10.46 1.60
CA ILE A 92 9.22 -9.21 1.71
C ILE A 92 8.21 -8.07 1.64
N GLY A 93 8.16 -7.23 2.69
CA GLY A 93 7.46 -5.95 2.69
C GLY A 93 8.46 -4.81 2.51
N VAL A 94 8.21 -3.90 1.57
CA VAL A 94 9.10 -2.76 1.29
C VAL A 94 8.32 -1.47 1.44
N ASN A 95 8.89 -0.48 2.14
CA ASN A 95 8.34 0.87 2.19
C ASN A 95 8.80 1.67 0.98
N ASN A 96 7.87 2.20 0.21
CA ASN A 96 8.17 2.94 -1.02
C ASN A 96 9.03 4.17 -0.76
N LEU A 97 9.93 4.45 -1.68
CA LEU A 97 10.75 5.66 -1.68
C LEU A 97 9.84 6.90 -1.75
N GLY A 98 10.10 7.90 -0.91
CA GLY A 98 9.20 9.05 -0.76
C GLY A 98 8.09 8.88 0.27
N SER A 99 7.91 7.68 0.84
CA SER A 99 6.96 7.44 1.94
C SER A 99 7.56 7.84 3.30
N CYS A 100 6.67 7.99 4.31
CA CYS A 100 7.06 8.49 5.64
C CYS A 100 7.33 7.39 6.69
N PHE A 101 7.54 6.15 6.27
CA PHE A 101 7.72 5.01 7.19
C PHE A 101 9.12 4.39 7.11
N GLY A 102 10.17 5.23 7.04
CA GLY A 102 11.56 4.80 7.19
C GLY A 102 12.38 4.74 5.91
N SER A 103 11.80 4.62 4.72
CA SER A 103 12.51 4.87 3.46
C SER A 103 12.81 6.36 3.29
N THR A 104 13.85 6.69 2.53
CA THR A 104 14.16 8.10 2.24
C THR A 104 12.95 8.80 1.61
N GLY A 105 12.56 9.93 2.18
CA GLY A 105 11.40 10.71 1.79
C GLY A 105 11.57 12.20 2.08
N PRO A 106 10.53 13.01 1.88
CA PRO A 106 10.59 14.48 2.01
C PRO A 106 11.12 15.01 3.33
N MET A 107 10.99 14.25 4.43
CA MET A 107 11.46 14.63 5.76
C MET A 107 12.97 14.42 5.96
N HIS A 108 13.66 13.78 5.03
CA HIS A 108 15.08 13.48 5.13
C HIS A 108 15.94 14.62 4.56
N VAL A 109 17.21 14.63 4.97
CA VAL A 109 18.20 15.60 4.46
C VAL A 109 18.61 15.21 3.04
N ASN A 110 18.57 16.16 2.14
CA ASN A 110 19.11 16.03 0.79
C ASN A 110 20.66 16.07 0.87
N PRO A 111 21.35 15.01 0.44
CA PRO A 111 22.82 14.94 0.52
C PRO A 111 23.53 16.00 -0.36
N ASP A 112 22.85 16.53 -1.39
CA ASP A 112 23.43 17.54 -2.28
C ASP A 112 23.39 18.95 -1.69
N THR A 113 22.41 19.25 -0.85
CA THR A 113 22.19 20.59 -0.31
C THR A 113 22.46 20.70 1.19
N GLY A 114 22.46 19.58 1.91
CA GLY A 114 22.51 19.52 3.36
C GLY A 114 21.26 20.03 4.07
N LYS A 115 20.16 20.29 3.33
CA LYS A 115 18.86 20.72 3.85
C LYS A 115 17.82 19.60 3.75
N VAL A 116 16.75 19.69 4.54
CA VAL A 116 15.60 18.79 4.39
C VAL A 116 14.99 18.97 3.00
N TYR A 117 14.67 17.86 2.35
CA TYR A 117 14.07 17.91 1.00
C TYR A 117 12.78 18.75 0.95
N GLY A 118 11.84 18.47 1.86
CA GLY A 118 10.55 19.13 1.81
C GLY A 118 9.87 18.96 0.45
N ALA A 119 9.38 20.07 -0.09
CA ALA A 119 8.78 20.13 -1.42
C ALA A 119 9.76 19.86 -2.57
N ASP A 120 11.07 19.93 -2.33
CA ASP A 120 12.10 19.68 -3.34
C ASP A 120 12.39 18.17 -3.52
N PHE A 121 11.73 17.30 -2.75
CA PHE A 121 11.84 15.86 -2.97
C PHE A 121 11.36 15.51 -4.38
N PRO A 122 12.14 14.72 -5.16
CA PRO A 122 11.81 14.47 -6.56
C PRO A 122 10.47 13.71 -6.69
N VAL A 123 9.72 14.03 -7.74
CA VAL A 123 8.47 13.35 -8.05
C VAL A 123 8.75 11.89 -8.38
N MET A 124 8.08 11.00 -7.68
CA MET A 124 8.13 9.55 -7.87
C MET A 124 6.91 9.07 -8.64
N THR A 125 7.12 8.03 -9.43
CA THR A 125 6.03 7.26 -10.07
C THR A 125 5.98 5.84 -9.52
N VAL A 126 4.94 5.10 -9.87
CA VAL A 126 4.84 3.67 -9.53
C VAL A 126 6.01 2.89 -10.12
N GLU A 127 6.42 3.24 -11.31
CA GLU A 127 7.55 2.62 -12.02
C GLU A 127 8.87 2.86 -11.27
N ASP A 128 9.09 4.05 -10.72
CA ASP A 128 10.29 4.37 -9.91
C ASP A 128 10.35 3.53 -8.63
N TRP A 129 9.19 3.29 -7.99
CA TRP A 129 9.12 2.41 -6.83
C TRP A 129 9.47 0.97 -7.17
N VAL A 130 9.00 0.48 -8.31
CA VAL A 130 9.32 -0.87 -8.80
C VAL A 130 10.81 -0.98 -9.09
N ASP A 131 11.43 0.02 -9.70
CA ASP A 131 12.88 0.05 -9.95
C ASP A 131 13.68 0.03 -8.64
N ALA A 132 13.25 0.80 -7.62
CA ALA A 132 13.88 0.79 -6.31
C ALA A 132 13.73 -0.56 -5.60
N GLN A 133 12.54 -1.18 -5.68
CA GLN A 133 12.26 -2.51 -5.12
C GLN A 133 13.11 -3.58 -5.84
N ALA A 134 13.29 -3.50 -7.15
CA ALA A 134 14.14 -4.42 -7.90
C ALA A 134 15.59 -4.36 -7.44
N ARG A 135 16.13 -3.17 -7.17
CA ARG A 135 17.48 -3.02 -6.59
C ARG A 135 17.59 -3.64 -5.20
N LEU A 136 16.53 -3.54 -4.37
CA LEU A 136 16.52 -4.22 -3.09
C LEU A 136 16.61 -5.75 -3.26
N LEU A 137 15.84 -6.32 -4.18
CA LEU A 137 15.89 -7.75 -4.47
C LEU A 137 17.28 -8.17 -4.98
N ASP A 138 17.94 -7.36 -5.81
CA ASP A 138 19.30 -7.62 -6.26
C ASP A 138 20.29 -7.69 -5.08
N ARG A 139 20.17 -6.77 -4.10
CA ARG A 139 20.99 -6.78 -2.88
C ARG A 139 20.70 -7.99 -1.97
N LEU A 140 19.48 -8.50 -1.97
CA LEU A 140 19.09 -9.73 -1.28
C LEU A 140 19.49 -11.00 -2.07
N GLY A 141 19.97 -10.83 -3.31
CA GLY A 141 20.35 -11.89 -4.21
C GLY A 141 19.15 -12.72 -4.69
N ILE A 142 18.01 -12.06 -4.92
CA ILE A 142 16.76 -12.68 -5.39
C ILE A 142 16.53 -12.25 -6.84
N ASP A 143 16.78 -13.16 -7.77
CA ASP A 143 16.67 -12.88 -9.19
C ASP A 143 15.21 -12.96 -9.69
N THR A 144 14.42 -13.88 -9.12
CA THR A 144 13.04 -14.13 -9.55
C THR A 144 12.11 -14.27 -8.36
N LEU A 145 10.96 -13.60 -8.43
CA LEU A 145 9.89 -13.73 -7.45
C LEU A 145 8.98 -14.92 -7.78
N ALA A 146 8.63 -15.72 -6.78
CA ALA A 146 7.52 -16.67 -6.88
C ALA A 146 6.22 -15.91 -7.15
N ALA A 147 6.00 -14.80 -6.42
CA ALA A 147 4.88 -13.92 -6.66
C ALA A 147 5.19 -12.47 -6.28
N VAL A 148 4.53 -11.52 -6.94
CA VAL A 148 4.34 -10.16 -6.47
C VAL A 148 2.86 -9.95 -6.17
N MET A 149 2.53 -9.34 -5.03
CA MET A 149 1.15 -9.15 -4.59
C MET A 149 0.94 -7.75 -4.04
N GLY A 150 -0.20 -7.15 -4.35
CA GLY A 150 -0.61 -5.88 -3.77
C GLY A 150 -2.08 -5.57 -3.95
N GLY A 151 -2.60 -4.76 -3.03
CA GLY A 151 -3.95 -4.21 -3.08
C GLY A 151 -3.96 -2.73 -3.41
N SER A 152 -4.99 -2.26 -4.13
CA SER A 152 -5.13 -0.84 -4.49
C SER A 152 -3.91 -0.32 -5.25
N LEU A 153 -3.22 0.72 -4.74
CA LEU A 153 -1.92 1.19 -5.24
C LEU A 153 -0.87 0.07 -5.30
N GLY A 154 -0.88 -0.85 -4.33
CA GLY A 154 0.00 -2.01 -4.36
C GLY A 154 -0.27 -2.93 -5.55
N GLY A 155 -1.52 -3.04 -5.99
CA GLY A 155 -1.89 -3.77 -7.21
C GLY A 155 -1.37 -3.10 -8.49
N MET A 156 -1.31 -1.77 -8.53
CA MET A 156 -0.65 -1.04 -9.64
C MET A 156 0.85 -1.32 -9.67
N GLN A 157 1.50 -1.37 -8.51
CA GLN A 157 2.91 -1.75 -8.41
C GLN A 157 3.12 -3.21 -8.88
N ALA A 158 2.28 -4.15 -8.44
CA ALA A 158 2.35 -5.54 -8.88
C ALA A 158 2.18 -5.68 -10.41
N LEU A 159 1.25 -4.93 -11.00
CA LEU A 159 1.08 -4.88 -12.45
C LEU A 159 2.31 -4.29 -13.14
N SER A 160 2.86 -3.20 -12.62
CA SER A 160 4.07 -2.53 -13.14
C SER A 160 5.29 -3.47 -13.11
N TRP A 161 5.45 -4.28 -12.06
CA TRP A 161 6.47 -5.32 -11.97
C TRP A 161 6.45 -6.27 -13.16
N THR A 162 5.27 -6.71 -13.57
CA THR A 162 5.14 -7.64 -14.71
C THR A 162 5.47 -7.01 -16.06
N LEU A 163 5.50 -5.69 -16.14
CA LEU A 163 5.82 -4.93 -17.34
C LEU A 163 7.28 -4.52 -17.40
N GLN A 164 7.85 -4.07 -16.28
CA GLN A 164 9.24 -3.64 -16.21
C GLN A 164 10.22 -4.82 -16.10
N TYR A 165 9.82 -5.87 -15.40
CA TYR A 165 10.65 -7.03 -15.12
C TYR A 165 9.91 -8.35 -15.41
N PRO A 166 9.44 -8.59 -16.66
CA PRO A 166 8.57 -9.72 -16.99
C PRO A 166 9.23 -11.08 -16.70
N ASP A 167 10.55 -11.18 -16.83
CA ASP A 167 11.29 -12.42 -16.59
C ASP A 167 11.59 -12.67 -15.10
N ARG A 168 11.30 -11.71 -14.24
CA ARG A 168 11.55 -11.77 -12.80
C ARG A 168 10.30 -12.07 -11.96
N VAL A 169 9.15 -12.26 -12.58
CA VAL A 169 7.87 -12.47 -11.88
C VAL A 169 7.16 -13.69 -12.43
N ARG A 170 6.98 -14.73 -11.62
CA ARG A 170 6.24 -15.94 -12.03
C ARG A 170 4.73 -15.75 -11.88
N HIS A 171 4.30 -15.15 -10.77
CA HIS A 171 2.90 -14.88 -10.48
C HIS A 171 2.69 -13.43 -10.06
N ALA A 172 1.56 -12.84 -10.46
CA ALA A 172 1.13 -11.52 -10.02
C ALA A 172 -0.28 -11.57 -9.44
N VAL A 173 -0.44 -11.11 -8.20
CA VAL A 173 -1.73 -11.06 -7.51
C VAL A 173 -2.13 -9.61 -7.33
N VAL A 174 -3.16 -9.20 -8.07
CA VAL A 174 -3.64 -7.82 -8.16
C VAL A 174 -5.02 -7.73 -7.52
N VAL A 175 -5.13 -7.05 -6.39
CA VAL A 175 -6.34 -7.00 -5.58
C VAL A 175 -6.92 -5.59 -5.55
N ALA A 176 -8.22 -5.43 -5.77
CA ALA A 176 -8.93 -4.15 -5.68
C ALA A 176 -8.20 -3.00 -6.40
N SER A 177 -7.78 -3.21 -7.65
CA SER A 177 -6.92 -2.28 -8.39
C SER A 177 -7.41 -2.03 -9.82
N ALA A 178 -6.76 -1.12 -10.52
CA ALA A 178 -7.14 -0.68 -11.85
C ALA A 178 -5.90 -0.40 -12.71
N PRO A 179 -6.04 -0.38 -14.06
CA PRO A 179 -4.92 -0.05 -14.94
C PRO A 179 -4.54 1.44 -14.89
N ASN A 180 -5.45 2.31 -14.47
CA ASN A 180 -5.24 3.74 -14.23
C ASN A 180 -6.40 4.29 -13.40
N LEU A 181 -6.25 5.53 -12.90
CA LEU A 181 -7.34 6.21 -12.18
C LEU A 181 -8.40 6.78 -13.15
N THR A 182 -9.65 6.81 -12.68
CA THR A 182 -10.72 7.56 -13.33
C THR A 182 -10.59 9.06 -13.05
N ALA A 183 -11.25 9.89 -13.85
CA ALA A 183 -11.34 11.32 -13.61
C ALA A 183 -11.93 11.64 -12.21
N GLU A 184 -12.90 10.84 -11.74
CA GLU A 184 -13.49 10.97 -10.41
C GLU A 184 -12.45 10.72 -9.31
N ASN A 185 -11.65 9.66 -9.41
CA ASN A 185 -10.58 9.37 -8.44
C ASN A 185 -9.50 10.46 -8.43
N ILE A 186 -9.12 10.99 -9.60
CA ILE A 186 -8.20 12.12 -9.72
C ILE A 186 -8.79 13.37 -9.06
N ALA A 187 -10.10 13.61 -9.22
CA ALA A 187 -10.80 14.73 -8.60
C ALA A 187 -10.77 14.64 -7.06
N PHE A 188 -11.04 13.46 -6.47
CA PHE A 188 -10.89 13.25 -5.02
C PHE A 188 -9.46 13.51 -4.55
N ASN A 189 -8.46 13.02 -5.27
CA ASN A 189 -7.06 13.28 -4.95
C ASN A 189 -6.75 14.78 -5.00
N GLU A 190 -7.28 15.50 -6.00
CA GLU A 190 -7.05 16.96 -6.11
C GLU A 190 -7.68 17.72 -4.95
N VAL A 191 -8.91 17.40 -4.54
CA VAL A 191 -9.56 18.05 -3.37
C VAL A 191 -8.72 17.81 -2.10
N ALA A 192 -8.24 16.59 -1.89
CA ALA A 192 -7.40 16.26 -0.75
C ALA A 192 -6.05 17.03 -0.78
N ARG A 193 -5.38 17.08 -1.94
CA ARG A 193 -4.15 17.86 -2.10
C ARG A 193 -4.39 19.36 -1.88
N ARG A 194 -5.50 19.90 -2.41
CA ARG A 194 -5.86 21.32 -2.19
C ARG A 194 -6.04 21.62 -0.73
N ALA A 195 -6.71 20.75 0.04
CA ALA A 195 -6.84 20.92 1.48
C ALA A 195 -5.47 21.01 2.19
N ILE A 196 -4.50 20.20 1.78
CA ILE A 196 -3.14 20.19 2.34
C ILE A 196 -2.38 21.47 1.95
N VAL A 197 -2.31 21.82 0.65
CA VAL A 197 -1.48 22.94 0.19
C VAL A 197 -2.02 24.31 0.58
N THR A 198 -3.32 24.42 0.92
CA THR A 198 -3.95 25.65 1.42
C THR A 198 -3.93 25.76 2.93
N ASP A 199 -3.45 24.73 3.64
CA ASP A 199 -3.22 24.82 5.09
C ASP A 199 -2.14 25.88 5.39
N PRO A 200 -2.37 26.86 6.28
CA PRO A 200 -1.37 27.87 6.62
C PRO A 200 -0.04 27.30 7.10
N ASP A 201 -0.07 26.11 7.72
CA ASP A 201 1.12 25.44 8.24
C ASP A 201 1.86 24.62 7.18
N PHE A 202 1.34 24.51 5.96
CA PHE A 202 2.02 23.80 4.86
C PHE A 202 3.32 24.48 4.42
N ARG A 203 3.39 25.82 4.48
CA ARG A 203 4.61 26.60 4.21
C ARG A 203 5.27 26.27 2.87
N GLY A 204 4.47 26.05 1.81
CA GLY A 204 4.98 25.68 0.49
C GLY A 204 5.66 24.29 0.47
N GLY A 205 5.40 23.44 1.45
CA GLY A 205 6.00 22.12 1.62
C GLY A 205 7.31 22.09 2.43
N HIS A 206 7.78 23.24 2.96
CA HIS A 206 8.98 23.36 3.80
C HIS A 206 8.63 23.50 5.30
N PHE A 207 7.51 22.94 5.72
CA PHE A 207 7.00 23.04 7.10
C PHE A 207 7.91 22.39 8.16
N TYR A 208 8.78 21.45 7.77
CA TYR A 208 9.76 20.82 8.70
C TYR A 208 10.69 21.84 9.35
N GLU A 209 11.18 22.81 8.57
CA GLU A 209 12.10 23.85 9.05
C GLU A 209 11.45 24.77 10.09
N HIS A 210 10.12 24.82 10.11
CA HIS A 210 9.32 25.61 11.04
C HIS A 210 8.81 24.81 12.25
N GLY A 211 9.07 23.50 12.31
CA GLY A 211 8.60 22.63 13.38
C GLY A 211 7.07 22.51 13.46
N VAL A 212 6.36 22.73 12.33
CA VAL A 212 4.88 22.65 12.25
C VAL A 212 4.47 21.51 11.33
N VAL A 213 3.20 21.11 11.41
CA VAL A 213 2.58 20.09 10.57
C VAL A 213 1.26 20.63 10.04
N PRO A 214 0.95 20.55 8.74
CA PRO A 214 -0.30 21.00 8.15
C PRO A 214 -1.45 20.04 8.49
N LYS A 215 -1.76 19.94 9.79
CA LYS A 215 -2.74 18.99 10.34
C LYS A 215 -4.16 19.21 9.83
N ARG A 216 -4.55 20.46 9.56
CA ARG A 216 -5.90 20.79 9.07
C ARG A 216 -6.14 20.17 7.70
N GLY A 217 -5.17 20.36 6.80
CA GLY A 217 -5.21 19.79 5.46
C GLY A 217 -5.18 18.26 5.47
N LEU A 218 -4.29 17.66 6.26
CA LEU A 218 -4.19 16.21 6.41
C LEU A 218 -5.49 15.58 6.94
N ARG A 219 -6.14 16.22 7.91
CA ARG A 219 -7.43 15.78 8.45
C ARG A 219 -8.49 15.70 7.37
N ILE A 220 -8.65 16.77 6.57
CA ILE A 220 -9.63 16.83 5.49
C ILE A 220 -9.30 15.79 4.41
N ALA A 221 -8.03 15.65 4.04
CA ALA A 221 -7.59 14.63 3.09
C ALA A 221 -7.96 13.21 3.55
N ARG A 222 -7.79 12.91 4.84
CA ARG A 222 -8.18 11.62 5.42
C ARG A 222 -9.68 11.41 5.47
N MET A 223 -10.44 12.46 5.80
CA MET A 223 -11.91 12.39 5.80
C MET A 223 -12.44 12.04 4.41
N ILE A 224 -11.92 12.67 3.36
CA ILE A 224 -12.27 12.34 1.96
C ILE A 224 -11.89 10.89 1.68
N GLY A 225 -10.72 10.43 2.08
CA GLY A 225 -10.28 9.04 1.95
C GLY A 225 -11.32 8.08 2.55
N HIS A 226 -11.72 8.28 3.79
CA HIS A 226 -12.71 7.41 4.45
C HIS A 226 -14.07 7.37 3.75
N ILE A 227 -14.54 8.50 3.23
CA ILE A 227 -15.79 8.53 2.43
C ILE A 227 -15.64 7.65 1.18
N THR A 228 -14.47 7.66 0.54
CA THR A 228 -14.25 6.91 -0.71
C THR A 228 -13.87 5.45 -0.51
N TYR A 229 -13.47 5.04 0.70
CA TYR A 229 -13.07 3.65 0.99
C TYR A 229 -14.22 2.77 1.47
N LEU A 230 -15.23 3.34 2.11
CA LEU A 230 -16.38 2.60 2.61
C LEU A 230 -17.50 2.54 1.56
N SER A 231 -18.30 1.48 1.59
CA SER A 231 -19.54 1.42 0.84
C SER A 231 -20.63 2.28 1.52
N ASP A 232 -21.62 2.71 0.73
CA ASP A 232 -22.80 3.43 1.24
C ASP A 232 -23.57 2.57 2.26
N ASP A 233 -23.74 1.29 1.98
CA ASP A 233 -24.44 0.35 2.86
C ASP A 233 -23.77 0.25 4.23
N VAL A 234 -22.43 0.07 4.29
CA VAL A 234 -21.70 0.00 5.56
C VAL A 234 -21.73 1.33 6.31
N MET A 235 -21.65 2.46 5.61
CA MET A 235 -21.81 3.76 6.27
C MET A 235 -23.20 3.94 6.85
N ASN A 236 -24.23 3.56 6.11
CA ASN A 236 -25.63 3.64 6.56
C ASN A 236 -25.91 2.66 7.71
N GLU A 237 -25.44 1.43 7.63
CA GLU A 237 -25.58 0.44 8.70
C GLU A 237 -24.89 0.91 10.00
N LYS A 238 -23.67 1.43 9.89
CA LYS A 238 -22.86 1.81 11.05
C LYS A 238 -23.29 3.10 11.69
N PHE A 239 -23.69 4.10 10.94
CA PHE A 239 -23.96 5.45 11.44
C PHE A 239 -25.40 5.90 11.19
N GLY A 240 -26.00 5.53 10.07
CA GLY A 240 -27.33 6.01 9.65
C GLY A 240 -27.43 7.52 9.78
N ARG A 241 -28.52 7.98 10.39
CA ARG A 241 -28.76 9.37 10.77
C ARG A 241 -28.71 9.56 12.29
N GLN A 242 -27.94 8.72 12.98
CA GLN A 242 -27.86 8.73 14.43
C GLN A 242 -27.14 9.99 14.93
N LEU A 243 -27.71 10.62 15.93
CA LEU A 243 -27.12 11.75 16.63
C LEU A 243 -26.07 11.25 17.64
N ARG A 244 -25.10 12.10 17.89
CA ARG A 244 -24.07 11.85 18.89
C ARG A 244 -24.72 11.82 20.29
N GLU A 245 -24.33 10.86 21.13
CA GLU A 245 -24.77 10.78 22.51
C GLU A 245 -24.36 12.02 23.33
N GLY A 246 -25.22 12.48 24.22
CA GLY A 246 -24.94 13.62 25.12
C GLY A 246 -25.19 15.00 24.53
N ILE A 247 -25.64 15.12 23.28
CA ILE A 247 -25.99 16.42 22.66
C ILE A 247 -27.09 17.14 23.47
N GLY A 248 -28.10 16.42 24.00
CA GLY A 248 -29.17 16.96 24.80
C GLY A 248 -28.77 17.64 26.12
N LEU A 249 -27.59 17.33 26.66
CA LEU A 249 -27.09 17.88 27.93
C LEU A 249 -26.41 19.25 27.79
N ARG A 250 -25.87 19.61 26.62
CA ARG A 250 -25.20 20.91 26.40
C ARG A 250 -26.13 22.06 26.08
N ALA A 251 -27.32 21.79 25.56
CA ALA A 251 -28.31 22.83 25.23
C ALA A 251 -29.01 23.43 26.45
N ALA A 252 -28.88 22.85 27.65
CA ALA A 252 -29.50 23.30 28.87
C ALA A 252 -28.72 24.40 29.64
N ALA A 253 -27.56 24.84 29.16
CA ALA A 253 -26.68 25.77 29.89
C ALA A 253 -26.82 27.26 29.52
N GLY A 254 -27.85 27.63 28.77
CA GLY A 254 -28.16 29.05 28.49
C GLY A 254 -29.06 29.65 29.56
N PRO A 255 -28.81 30.89 30.07
CA PRO A 255 -29.68 31.51 31.04
C PRO A 255 -31.05 31.79 30.40
N GLY A 256 -32.06 30.99 30.73
CA GLY A 256 -33.44 31.19 30.32
C GLY A 256 -34.18 30.05 29.61
N SER A 257 -33.56 28.93 29.31
CA SER A 257 -34.24 27.80 28.69
C SER A 257 -34.47 26.65 29.66
N ALA A 258 -35.56 26.68 30.38
CA ALA A 258 -36.09 25.57 31.16
C ALA A 258 -36.85 24.59 30.27
N GLY A 259 -36.17 24.01 29.29
CA GLY A 259 -36.71 22.97 28.42
C GLY A 259 -35.72 21.83 28.24
N SER A 260 -35.95 20.70 28.94
CA SER A 260 -35.27 19.45 28.67
C SER A 260 -35.57 19.05 27.21
N ARG A 261 -34.59 19.13 26.30
CA ARG A 261 -34.73 18.54 24.96
C ARG A 261 -34.85 17.03 25.08
N SER A 262 -35.75 16.45 24.32
CA SER A 262 -35.89 15.02 24.24
C SER A 262 -34.67 14.41 23.54
N VAL A 263 -34.31 13.19 23.95
CA VAL A 263 -33.26 12.41 23.27
C VAL A 263 -33.65 12.28 21.78
N GLY A 264 -32.73 12.69 20.86
CA GLY A 264 -32.94 12.63 19.42
C GLY A 264 -33.38 13.95 18.76
N GLU A 265 -33.48 15.08 19.51
CA GLU A 265 -33.83 16.38 18.95
C GLU A 265 -32.60 17.11 18.40
N TYR A 266 -32.69 17.66 17.16
CA TYR A 266 -31.60 18.36 16.48
C TYR A 266 -31.23 19.68 17.20
N LEU A 267 -29.93 20.00 17.25
CA LEU A 267 -29.41 21.25 17.79
C LEU A 267 -29.57 22.43 16.82
N TYR A 268 -29.67 22.17 15.52
CA TYR A 268 -29.68 23.17 14.45
C TYR A 268 -28.51 24.16 14.55
N THR A 269 -27.29 23.62 14.64
CA THR A 269 -26.03 24.36 14.67
C THR A 269 -25.27 24.24 13.35
N THR A 270 -24.44 25.24 13.05
CA THR A 270 -23.55 25.21 11.88
C THR A 270 -22.11 24.78 12.21
N GLN A 271 -21.78 24.66 13.48
CA GLN A 271 -20.38 24.47 13.93
C GLN A 271 -20.16 23.22 14.76
N ASP A 272 -21.15 22.80 15.55
CA ASP A 272 -21.00 21.64 16.43
C ASP A 272 -21.24 20.33 15.70
N ILE A 273 -20.61 19.27 16.22
CA ILE A 273 -20.82 17.91 15.74
C ILE A 273 -22.19 17.43 16.21
N GLU A 274 -23.05 17.06 15.30
CA GLU A 274 -24.39 16.60 15.59
C GLU A 274 -24.57 15.11 15.27
N PHE A 275 -24.10 14.65 14.11
CA PHE A 275 -24.22 13.26 13.67
C PHE A 275 -23.01 12.41 14.06
N GLN A 276 -23.23 11.12 14.30
CA GLN A 276 -22.15 10.17 14.62
C GLN A 276 -21.10 10.09 13.52
N ILE A 277 -21.49 10.13 12.24
CA ILE A 277 -20.58 10.11 11.10
C ILE A 277 -19.62 11.30 11.11
N GLU A 278 -20.07 12.51 11.52
CA GLU A 278 -19.18 13.67 11.62
C GLU A 278 -18.09 13.46 12.68
N SER A 279 -18.47 12.90 13.84
CA SER A 279 -17.54 12.55 14.91
C SER A 279 -16.51 11.51 14.45
N TYR A 280 -16.97 10.49 13.73
CA TYR A 280 -16.11 9.45 13.18
C TYR A 280 -15.08 10.01 12.18
N LEU A 281 -15.52 10.81 11.22
CA LEU A 281 -14.63 11.41 10.22
C LEU A 281 -13.58 12.31 10.85
N ARG A 282 -13.98 13.15 11.83
CA ARG A 282 -13.03 14.00 12.56
C ARG A 282 -12.01 13.17 13.34
N TYR A 283 -12.44 12.14 14.05
CA TYR A 283 -11.54 11.24 14.77
C TYR A 283 -10.51 10.57 13.83
N GLN A 284 -10.95 10.07 12.68
CA GLN A 284 -10.06 9.44 11.69
C GLN A 284 -9.07 10.46 11.11
N GLY A 285 -9.52 11.67 10.85
CA GLY A 285 -8.66 12.76 10.39
C GLY A 285 -7.61 13.15 11.43
N ASP A 286 -8.03 13.32 12.68
CA ASP A 286 -7.13 13.68 13.80
C ASP A 286 -6.03 12.62 13.95
N LYS A 287 -6.42 11.36 14.05
CA LYS A 287 -5.47 10.25 14.17
C LYS A 287 -4.46 10.21 13.00
N PHE A 288 -4.94 10.35 11.77
CA PHE A 288 -4.08 10.33 10.59
C PHE A 288 -3.05 11.47 10.56
N SER A 289 -3.47 12.68 10.94
CA SER A 289 -2.61 13.87 10.96
C SER A 289 -1.47 13.82 11.99
N GLU A 290 -1.45 12.81 12.85
CA GLU A 290 -0.42 12.63 13.87
C GLU A 290 0.77 11.80 13.39
N TYR A 291 0.57 10.95 12.38
CA TYR A 291 1.63 10.03 11.93
C TYR A 291 1.95 10.13 10.44
N PHE A 292 1.06 10.68 9.62
CA PHE A 292 1.27 10.72 8.17
C PHE A 292 1.85 12.06 7.73
N ASP A 293 2.78 12.00 6.76
CA ASP A 293 3.46 13.19 6.23
C ASP A 293 2.70 13.82 5.06
N ALA A 294 2.62 15.15 5.05
CA ALA A 294 1.86 15.88 4.05
C ALA A 294 2.50 15.84 2.64
N ASN A 295 3.83 16.00 2.55
CA ASN A 295 4.51 15.91 1.25
C ASN A 295 4.47 14.48 0.71
N THR A 296 4.60 13.47 1.59
CA THR A 296 4.37 12.06 1.21
C THR A 296 2.99 11.86 0.62
N TYR A 297 1.93 12.44 1.23
CA TYR A 297 0.58 12.35 0.69
C TYR A 297 0.47 12.93 -0.72
N LEU A 298 1.08 14.11 -0.94
CA LEU A 298 1.10 14.75 -2.25
C LEU A 298 1.82 13.87 -3.30
N LEU A 299 3.00 13.33 -2.94
CA LEU A 299 3.79 12.45 -3.83
C LEU A 299 3.01 11.19 -4.21
N ILE A 300 2.48 10.47 -3.23
CA ILE A 300 1.79 9.20 -3.48
C ILE A 300 0.53 9.41 -4.32
N THR A 301 -0.25 10.46 -4.03
CA THR A 301 -1.46 10.74 -4.84
C THR A 301 -1.11 11.18 -6.26
N ARG A 302 0.03 11.85 -6.48
CA ARG A 302 0.52 12.14 -7.84
C ARG A 302 1.01 10.88 -8.56
N ALA A 303 1.72 9.99 -7.88
CA ALA A 303 2.11 8.71 -8.48
C ALA A 303 0.89 7.88 -8.93
N LEU A 304 -0.18 7.86 -8.11
CA LEU A 304 -1.47 7.28 -8.48
C LEU A 304 -2.08 7.92 -9.74
N ASP A 305 -2.10 9.26 -9.81
CA ASP A 305 -2.67 9.99 -10.96
C ASP A 305 -1.89 9.72 -12.26
N TYR A 306 -0.56 9.55 -12.14
CA TYR A 306 0.31 9.35 -13.30
C TYR A 306 0.35 7.91 -13.81
N PHE A 307 0.00 6.93 -12.99
CA PHE A 307 0.04 5.53 -13.39
C PHE A 307 -0.95 5.24 -14.52
N ASP A 308 -0.43 4.97 -15.69
CA ASP A 308 -1.19 4.57 -16.88
C ASP A 308 -0.28 3.82 -17.85
N PRO A 309 -0.18 2.48 -17.77
CA PRO A 309 0.66 1.69 -18.66
C PRO A 309 0.26 1.80 -20.13
N ALA A 310 -1.02 2.12 -20.42
CA ALA A 310 -1.52 2.24 -21.78
C ALA A 310 -1.20 3.61 -22.43
N ARG A 311 -0.71 4.60 -21.66
CA ARG A 311 -0.44 5.96 -22.16
C ARG A 311 0.45 5.99 -23.39
N ARG A 312 1.50 5.15 -23.43
CA ARG A 312 2.46 5.07 -24.57
C ARG A 312 1.92 4.26 -25.76
N TYR A 313 0.70 3.71 -25.63
CA TYR A 313 0.05 2.85 -26.60
C TYR A 313 -1.31 3.40 -27.03
N ASP A 314 -1.49 4.72 -27.01
CA ASP A 314 -2.74 5.41 -27.35
C ASP A 314 -3.96 4.87 -26.61
N GLY A 315 -3.79 4.53 -25.32
CA GLY A 315 -4.82 3.95 -24.48
C GLY A 315 -5.11 2.46 -24.71
N ASN A 316 -4.33 1.78 -25.54
CA ASN A 316 -4.50 0.36 -25.81
C ASN A 316 -3.84 -0.50 -24.73
N LEU A 317 -4.65 -0.92 -23.74
CA LEU A 317 -4.17 -1.72 -22.61
C LEU A 317 -3.64 -3.10 -23.03
N THR A 318 -4.23 -3.72 -24.04
CA THR A 318 -3.76 -5.02 -24.55
C THR A 318 -2.33 -4.93 -25.07
N LYS A 319 -2.01 -3.89 -25.84
CA LYS A 319 -0.63 -3.64 -26.29
C LYS A 319 0.30 -3.36 -25.11
N ALA A 320 -0.15 -2.58 -24.14
CA ALA A 320 0.65 -2.24 -22.97
C ALA A 320 1.00 -3.48 -22.12
N LEU A 321 0.07 -4.44 -21.98
CA LEU A 321 0.27 -5.66 -21.20
C LEU A 321 0.93 -6.81 -21.99
N ALA A 322 1.25 -6.64 -23.27
CA ALA A 322 1.87 -7.67 -24.08
C ALA A 322 3.21 -8.21 -23.53
N PRO A 323 4.09 -7.39 -22.91
CA PRO A 323 5.33 -7.88 -22.32
C PRO A 323 5.14 -8.82 -21.12
N ALA A 324 4.04 -8.70 -20.38
CA ALA A 324 3.81 -9.49 -19.16
C ALA A 324 3.76 -10.99 -19.49
N THR A 325 4.58 -11.79 -18.81
CA THR A 325 4.68 -13.26 -18.98
C THR A 325 4.14 -14.00 -17.76
N ALA A 326 3.95 -13.32 -16.64
CA ALA A 326 3.47 -13.89 -15.39
C ALA A 326 2.08 -14.54 -15.54
N ARG A 327 1.77 -15.44 -14.60
CA ARG A 327 0.40 -15.90 -14.34
C ARG A 327 -0.27 -14.94 -13.37
N PHE A 328 -1.56 -14.71 -13.54
CA PHE A 328 -2.26 -13.67 -12.79
C PHE A 328 -3.41 -14.23 -11.95
N LEU A 329 -3.55 -13.67 -10.74
CA LEU A 329 -4.80 -13.67 -10.00
C LEU A 329 -5.25 -12.21 -9.85
N LEU A 330 -6.45 -11.90 -10.34
CA LEU A 330 -7.11 -10.63 -10.03
C LEU A 330 -8.28 -10.87 -9.09
N VAL A 331 -8.43 -10.00 -8.09
CA VAL A 331 -9.55 -10.03 -7.16
C VAL A 331 -10.16 -8.64 -7.08
N SER A 332 -11.48 -8.55 -7.17
CA SER A 332 -12.24 -7.32 -6.97
C SER A 332 -13.42 -7.54 -6.03
N PHE A 333 -13.97 -6.46 -5.49
CA PHE A 333 -15.08 -6.49 -4.54
C PHE A 333 -16.28 -5.76 -5.12
N LEU A 334 -17.48 -6.36 -5.05
CA LEU A 334 -18.68 -5.83 -5.72
C LEU A 334 -19.08 -4.45 -5.23
N THR A 335 -18.86 -4.16 -3.95
CA THR A 335 -19.21 -2.89 -3.32
C THR A 335 -18.10 -1.82 -3.42
N ASP A 336 -16.94 -2.17 -4.00
CA ASP A 336 -15.88 -1.21 -4.26
C ASP A 336 -16.25 -0.30 -5.44
N TRP A 337 -16.69 0.91 -5.14
CA TRP A 337 -17.03 1.90 -6.14
C TRP A 337 -15.83 2.75 -6.55
N ARG A 338 -14.77 2.81 -5.72
CA ARG A 338 -13.53 3.53 -6.02
C ARG A 338 -12.70 2.81 -7.09
N PHE A 339 -12.50 1.51 -6.93
CA PHE A 339 -11.87 0.61 -7.90
C PHE A 339 -12.87 -0.48 -8.32
N ALA A 340 -13.96 -0.03 -8.92
CA ALA A 340 -15.08 -0.91 -9.27
C ALA A 340 -14.62 -2.14 -10.08
N PRO A 341 -15.29 -3.30 -9.95
CA PRO A 341 -14.93 -4.56 -10.64
C PRO A 341 -14.70 -4.41 -12.14
N LYS A 342 -15.42 -3.49 -12.79
CA LYS A 342 -15.21 -3.20 -14.22
C LYS A 342 -13.76 -2.82 -14.55
N ARG A 343 -13.05 -2.16 -13.61
CA ARG A 343 -11.66 -1.74 -13.80
C ARG A 343 -10.70 -2.92 -13.77
N SER A 344 -10.92 -3.88 -12.86
CA SER A 344 -10.17 -5.15 -12.83
C SER A 344 -10.46 -5.98 -14.08
N ARG A 345 -11.72 -6.02 -14.55
CA ARG A 345 -12.10 -6.71 -15.80
C ARG A 345 -11.43 -6.15 -17.04
N GLU A 346 -11.06 -4.85 -17.07
CA GLU A 346 -10.25 -4.29 -18.18
C GLU A 346 -8.87 -4.95 -18.24
N ILE A 347 -8.22 -5.14 -17.09
CA ILE A 347 -6.91 -5.85 -17.01
C ILE A 347 -7.08 -7.30 -17.43
N VAL A 348 -8.09 -8.00 -16.90
CA VAL A 348 -8.38 -9.40 -17.24
C VAL A 348 -8.58 -9.57 -18.75
N LYS A 349 -9.39 -8.71 -19.37
CA LYS A 349 -9.64 -8.75 -20.82
C LYS A 349 -8.34 -8.58 -21.61
N ALA A 350 -7.54 -7.59 -21.27
CA ALA A 350 -6.27 -7.32 -21.95
C ALA A 350 -5.27 -8.48 -21.81
N LEU A 351 -5.22 -9.14 -20.65
CA LEU A 351 -4.38 -10.31 -20.41
C LEU A 351 -4.88 -11.53 -21.22
N LEU A 352 -6.19 -11.77 -21.28
CA LEU A 352 -6.79 -12.85 -22.08
C LEU A 352 -6.52 -12.65 -23.58
N GLU A 353 -6.64 -11.41 -24.09
CA GLU A 353 -6.31 -11.06 -25.47
C GLU A 353 -4.81 -11.36 -25.79
N ASN A 354 -3.94 -11.21 -24.80
CA ASN A 354 -2.53 -11.62 -24.87
C ASN A 354 -2.30 -13.13 -24.59
N ARG A 355 -3.36 -13.93 -24.41
CA ARG A 355 -3.31 -15.37 -24.09
C ARG A 355 -2.51 -15.68 -22.82
N ARG A 356 -2.63 -14.84 -21.81
CA ARG A 356 -2.01 -15.04 -20.49
C ARG A 356 -2.88 -15.93 -19.61
N ASP A 357 -2.24 -16.69 -18.72
CA ASP A 357 -2.92 -17.46 -17.68
C ASP A 357 -3.44 -16.48 -16.63
N VAL A 358 -4.76 -16.32 -16.54
CA VAL A 358 -5.40 -15.39 -15.64
C VAL A 358 -6.56 -16.05 -14.91
N SER A 359 -6.55 -15.95 -13.58
CA SER A 359 -7.68 -16.27 -12.70
C SER A 359 -8.32 -14.97 -12.23
N TYR A 360 -9.64 -14.93 -12.14
CA TYR A 360 -10.35 -13.75 -11.69
C TYR A 360 -11.48 -14.10 -10.72
N ALA A 361 -11.58 -13.37 -9.61
CA ALA A 361 -12.65 -13.50 -8.63
C ALA A 361 -13.27 -12.14 -8.30
N GLU A 362 -14.61 -12.09 -8.30
CA GLU A 362 -15.39 -10.99 -7.76
C GLU A 362 -16.00 -11.42 -6.43
N ILE A 363 -15.66 -10.73 -5.36
CA ILE A 363 -16.09 -11.06 -4.00
C ILE A 363 -17.23 -10.12 -3.60
N ASP A 364 -18.33 -10.70 -3.17
CA ASP A 364 -19.46 -9.95 -2.60
C ASP A 364 -19.18 -9.67 -1.12
N ALA A 365 -18.35 -8.66 -0.85
CA ALA A 365 -18.05 -8.17 0.48
C ALA A 365 -18.61 -6.75 0.67
N PRO A 366 -19.21 -6.43 1.82
CA PRO A 366 -19.96 -5.16 1.99
C PRO A 366 -19.07 -3.93 2.23
N HIS A 367 -17.77 -4.10 2.42
CA HIS A 367 -16.88 -3.08 3.01
C HIS A 367 -16.30 -2.07 2.02
N GLY A 368 -16.79 -2.02 0.77
CA GLY A 368 -16.26 -1.11 -0.23
C GLY A 368 -14.81 -1.42 -0.61
N HIS A 369 -13.99 -0.37 -0.79
CA HIS A 369 -12.59 -0.53 -1.13
C HIS A 369 -11.76 -1.16 -0.01
N ASP A 370 -12.09 -0.90 1.27
CA ASP A 370 -11.37 -1.46 2.42
C ASP A 370 -11.55 -2.99 2.57
N ALA A 371 -12.44 -3.61 1.78
CA ALA A 371 -12.68 -5.06 1.82
C ALA A 371 -11.40 -5.89 1.63
N PHE A 372 -10.41 -5.41 0.87
CA PHE A 372 -9.16 -6.13 0.68
C PHE A 372 -8.28 -6.20 1.94
N LEU A 373 -8.53 -5.35 2.94
CA LEU A 373 -7.81 -5.31 4.23
C LEU A 373 -8.50 -6.13 5.32
N LEU A 374 -9.77 -6.51 5.09
CA LEU A 374 -10.61 -7.13 6.11
C LEU A 374 -10.74 -8.64 5.90
N GLU A 375 -11.09 -9.34 6.96
CA GLU A 375 -11.38 -10.77 6.91
C GLU A 375 -12.69 -11.03 6.16
N ASP A 376 -12.60 -11.72 5.03
CA ASP A 376 -13.70 -12.37 4.33
C ASP A 376 -13.23 -13.77 3.92
N ALA A 377 -13.92 -14.80 4.40
CA ALA A 377 -13.50 -16.18 4.21
C ALA A 377 -13.41 -16.59 2.72
N ARG A 378 -14.25 -16.01 1.85
CA ARG A 378 -14.23 -16.29 0.40
C ARG A 378 -13.00 -15.66 -0.23
N TYR A 379 -12.70 -14.42 0.12
CA TYR A 379 -11.52 -13.71 -0.35
C TYR A 379 -10.24 -14.41 0.09
N LEU A 380 -10.10 -14.67 1.40
CA LEU A 380 -8.94 -15.38 1.94
C LEU A 380 -8.78 -16.76 1.31
N GLY A 381 -9.88 -17.51 1.15
CA GLY A 381 -9.88 -18.82 0.49
C GLY A 381 -9.44 -18.81 -0.96
N VAL A 382 -9.81 -17.80 -1.75
CA VAL A 382 -9.35 -17.62 -3.12
C VAL A 382 -7.85 -17.39 -3.17
N VAL A 383 -7.32 -16.50 -2.33
CA VAL A 383 -5.88 -16.21 -2.27
C VAL A 383 -5.11 -17.43 -1.77
N GLN A 384 -5.59 -18.10 -0.72
CA GLN A 384 -4.97 -19.32 -0.19
C GLN A 384 -4.85 -20.40 -1.27
N SER A 385 -5.96 -20.72 -1.96
CA SER A 385 -5.93 -21.74 -3.02
C SER A 385 -4.99 -21.39 -4.15
N TYR A 386 -4.86 -20.12 -4.48
CA TYR A 386 -3.91 -19.67 -5.49
C TYR A 386 -2.46 -19.84 -5.01
N PHE A 387 -2.15 -19.46 -3.76
CA PHE A 387 -0.80 -19.61 -3.20
C PHE A 387 -0.43 -21.06 -2.92
N GLU A 388 -1.39 -21.95 -2.68
CA GLU A 388 -1.13 -23.40 -2.66
C GLU A 388 -0.59 -23.91 -4.00
N ARG A 389 -1.15 -23.43 -5.12
CA ARG A 389 -0.64 -23.71 -6.46
C ARG A 389 0.78 -23.14 -6.66
N VAL A 390 1.01 -21.87 -6.26
CA VAL A 390 2.35 -21.25 -6.34
C VAL A 390 3.38 -22.08 -5.57
N ALA A 391 3.04 -22.56 -4.39
CA ALA A 391 3.93 -23.36 -3.55
C ALA A 391 4.25 -24.73 -4.16
N LEU A 392 3.29 -25.38 -4.84
CA LEU A 392 3.56 -26.61 -5.58
C LEU A 392 4.56 -26.39 -6.72
N GLU A 393 4.44 -25.27 -7.43
CA GLU A 393 5.37 -24.91 -8.50
C GLU A 393 6.78 -24.61 -7.97
N VAL A 394 6.89 -23.90 -6.82
CA VAL A 394 8.17 -23.67 -6.14
C VAL A 394 8.83 -25.00 -5.76
N SER A 395 8.09 -25.91 -5.14
CA SER A 395 8.60 -27.23 -4.74
C SER A 395 9.05 -28.09 -5.94
N ALA A 396 8.35 -27.99 -7.07
CA ALA A 396 8.75 -28.71 -8.30
C ALA A 396 10.07 -28.16 -8.88
N HIS A 397 10.31 -26.86 -8.77
CA HIS A 397 11.57 -26.24 -9.16
C HIS A 397 12.75 -26.72 -8.31
N GLU A 398 12.57 -26.80 -6.97
CA GLU A 398 13.61 -27.29 -6.07
C GLU A 398 14.07 -28.71 -6.37
N GLN A 399 13.16 -29.56 -6.85
CA GLN A 399 13.48 -30.97 -7.18
C GLN A 399 14.23 -31.11 -8.49
N HIS A 400 14.22 -30.09 -9.38
CA HIS A 400 14.85 -30.15 -10.72
C HIS A 400 16.14 -29.34 -10.79
N GLU A 401 16.53 -28.57 -9.79
CA GLU A 401 17.83 -27.93 -9.73
C GLU A 401 18.90 -28.92 -9.25
N PRO A 402 20.04 -29.04 -9.95
CA PRO A 402 21.15 -29.86 -9.48
C PRO A 402 21.67 -29.26 -8.15
N PRO A 403 22.14 -30.12 -7.21
CA PRO A 403 22.68 -29.61 -5.96
C PRO A 403 23.82 -28.60 -6.21
N PRO A 404 23.95 -27.54 -5.42
CA PRO A 404 24.99 -26.56 -5.60
C PRO A 404 26.33 -27.21 -5.61
N GLY A 405 27.12 -26.95 -6.67
CA GLY A 405 28.46 -27.51 -6.82
C GLY A 405 29.32 -27.18 -5.57
N PRO A 406 30.33 -28.01 -5.26
CA PRO A 406 31.15 -27.78 -4.07
C PRO A 406 31.77 -26.38 -4.14
N ALA A 407 31.73 -25.69 -3.03
CA ALA A 407 32.33 -24.37 -2.87
C ALA A 407 33.80 -24.40 -3.35
N PRO A 408 34.27 -23.39 -4.10
CA PRO A 408 35.67 -23.36 -4.53
C PRO A 408 36.58 -23.47 -3.33
N ALA A 409 37.50 -24.46 -3.37
CA ALA A 409 38.48 -24.68 -2.31
C ALA A 409 39.27 -23.39 -2.08
N ARG A 410 39.29 -22.89 -0.83
CA ARG A 410 40.17 -21.80 -0.43
C ARG A 410 41.60 -22.26 -0.73
N LEU A 411 42.27 -21.60 -1.68
CA LEU A 411 43.69 -21.72 -1.84
C LEU A 411 44.34 -21.18 -0.56
N GLU A 412 44.87 -22.07 0.25
CA GLU A 412 45.76 -21.68 1.37
C GLU A 412 46.96 -21.02 0.73
N GLU A 413 47.11 -19.73 0.91
CA GLU A 413 48.36 -19.00 0.63
C GLU A 413 49.45 -19.59 1.56
N GLY A 414 50.29 -20.42 0.95
CA GLY A 414 51.46 -20.99 1.61
C GLY A 414 52.36 -19.91 2.13
N SER A 415 52.53 -19.85 3.45
CA SER A 415 53.60 -19.20 4.15
C SER A 415 54.93 -19.58 3.50
N LYS A 416 55.60 -18.61 2.88
CA LYS A 416 57.04 -18.72 2.65
C LYS A 416 57.75 -17.74 3.61
N THR A 417 58.55 -18.37 4.44
CA THR A 417 59.58 -17.85 5.30
C THR A 417 60.43 -16.75 4.65
#